data_100d30ad2d1a6343e2c72d0a555fd309
#
_entry.id   100d30ad2d1a6343e2c72d0a555fd309
#
_cell.length_a   1.000
_cell.length_b   1.000
_cell.length_c   1.000
_cell.angle_alpha   90.00
_cell.angle_beta   90.00
_cell.angle_gamma   90.00
#
_symmetry.space_group_name_H-M   'P 1'
#
loop_
_entity.id
_entity.type
_entity.pdbx_description
1 polymer ?
#
loop_
_entity_poly.entity_id
_entity_poly.type
_entity_poly.pdbx_seq_one_letter_code
_entity_poly.pdbx_strand_id
1 'polypeptide(L)'
;MLDNSPIHPLFDNAPSTTEFKKLRKRIIRETRQAICDFGMLEPGARWLVCLSGGKDSYTLLAALTELQWRGLLPVEILACNLDQGQPNFPATILPKFLKDMSVPHRIEYQDTYSIVTDKVPKGRTYCSLCSRLRRGILYRIAREEGCSAIVLGHHREDILETFMLNLFHGSRLAAMPPKLLNDEGDVFVYRPLAYV
;
A
#
# COMPACT_ATOMS: atom_id res chain seq x y z
N MET A 1 -15.67 -26.71 3.10
CA MET A 1 -14.41 -27.36 3.48
C MET A 1 -13.52 -26.32 4.14
N LEU A 2 -13.15 -26.52 5.38
CA LEU A 2 -12.17 -25.70 6.07
C LEU A 2 -10.83 -25.93 5.36
N ASP A 3 -10.31 -24.88 4.77
CA ASP A 3 -9.02 -24.90 4.09
C ASP A 3 -7.92 -25.18 5.15
N ASN A 4 -7.44 -26.39 5.16
CA ASN A 4 -6.35 -26.87 6.03
C ASN A 4 -4.96 -26.53 5.45
N SER A 5 -4.90 -25.57 4.52
CA SER A 5 -3.62 -25.09 3.98
C SER A 5 -2.75 -24.58 5.11
N PRO A 6 -1.46 -24.90 5.12
CA PRO A 6 -0.54 -24.36 6.10
C PRO A 6 -0.64 -22.84 6.14
N ILE A 7 -0.42 -22.26 7.30
CA ILE A 7 -0.48 -20.80 7.52
C ILE A 7 0.90 -20.23 7.20
N HIS A 8 0.95 -19.10 6.52
CA HIS A 8 2.22 -18.42 6.26
C HIS A 8 2.90 -18.04 7.58
N PRO A 9 4.23 -18.21 7.75
CA PRO A 9 4.97 -17.88 8.97
C PRO A 9 4.74 -16.46 9.52
N LEU A 10 4.37 -15.52 8.67
CA LEU A 10 3.93 -14.17 9.06
C LEU A 10 2.83 -14.18 10.15
N PHE A 11 2.05 -15.24 10.23
CA PHE A 11 0.92 -15.37 11.15
C PHE A 11 1.18 -16.33 12.31
N ASP A 12 2.41 -16.82 12.52
CA ASP A 12 2.73 -17.79 13.58
C ASP A 12 2.38 -17.27 14.98
N ASN A 13 2.52 -15.95 15.20
CA ASN A 13 2.17 -15.29 16.46
C ASN A 13 0.81 -14.58 16.44
N ALA A 14 0.00 -14.82 15.40
CA ALA A 14 -1.29 -14.18 15.28
C ALA A 14 -2.33 -14.78 16.24
N PRO A 15 -3.36 -14.02 16.65
CA PRO A 15 -4.42 -14.52 17.52
C PRO A 15 -5.09 -15.77 16.93
N SER A 16 -5.25 -16.82 17.76
CA SER A 16 -5.90 -18.07 17.35
C SER A 16 -7.42 -18.03 17.38
N THR A 17 -8.02 -16.88 17.70
CA THR A 17 -9.48 -16.70 17.84
C THR A 17 -10.22 -16.96 16.52
N THR A 18 -11.44 -17.45 16.63
CA THR A 18 -12.33 -17.66 15.48
C THR A 18 -12.61 -16.37 14.72
N GLU A 19 -12.72 -15.26 15.43
CA GLU A 19 -12.97 -13.93 14.86
C GLU A 19 -11.78 -13.48 14.00
N PHE A 20 -10.56 -13.60 14.51
CA PHE A 20 -9.35 -13.28 13.74
C PHE A 20 -9.25 -14.14 12.47
N LYS A 21 -9.50 -15.44 12.58
CA LYS A 21 -9.49 -16.35 11.44
C LYS A 21 -10.52 -15.97 10.37
N LYS A 22 -11.74 -15.59 10.79
CA LYS A 22 -12.78 -15.12 9.88
C LYS A 22 -12.40 -13.80 9.21
N LEU A 23 -11.88 -12.84 9.98
CA LEU A 23 -11.44 -11.54 9.47
C LEU A 23 -10.31 -11.70 8.45
N ARG A 24 -9.25 -12.45 8.79
CA ARG A 24 -8.14 -12.75 7.89
C ARG A 24 -8.63 -13.37 6.57
N LYS A 25 -9.48 -14.39 6.65
CA LYS A 25 -10.06 -15.06 5.46
C LYS A 25 -10.85 -14.08 4.60
N ARG A 26 -11.62 -13.18 5.21
CA ARG A 26 -12.36 -12.13 4.50
C ARG A 26 -11.42 -11.18 3.79
N ILE A 27 -10.44 -10.62 4.49
CA ILE A 27 -9.47 -9.67 3.92
C ILE A 27 -8.75 -10.29 2.72
N ILE A 28 -8.21 -11.49 2.85
CA ILE A 28 -7.49 -12.17 1.75
C ILE A 28 -8.42 -12.41 0.55
N ARG A 29 -9.65 -12.86 0.78
CA ARG A 29 -10.63 -13.08 -0.29
C ARG A 29 -10.97 -11.79 -1.02
N GLU A 30 -11.27 -10.71 -0.28
CA GLU A 30 -11.68 -9.42 -0.84
C GLU A 30 -10.51 -8.73 -1.55
N THR A 31 -9.29 -8.83 -1.01
CA THR A 31 -8.07 -8.38 -1.69
C THR A 31 -7.86 -9.09 -3.02
N ARG A 32 -7.95 -10.43 -3.03
CA ARG A 32 -7.84 -11.21 -4.27
C ARG A 32 -8.93 -10.86 -5.28
N GLN A 33 -10.15 -10.69 -4.80
CA GLN A 33 -11.29 -10.32 -5.66
C GLN A 33 -11.03 -8.96 -6.32
N ALA A 34 -10.59 -7.93 -5.56
CA ALA A 34 -10.25 -6.63 -6.12
C ALA A 34 -9.13 -6.72 -7.18
N ILE A 35 -8.08 -7.50 -6.90
CA ILE A 35 -6.99 -7.73 -7.86
C ILE A 35 -7.52 -8.30 -9.18
N CYS A 36 -8.42 -9.28 -9.12
CA CYS A 36 -8.99 -9.91 -10.30
C CYS A 36 -9.96 -8.99 -11.03
N ASP A 37 -10.92 -8.40 -10.32
CA ASP A 37 -12.02 -7.61 -10.91
C ASP A 37 -11.49 -6.34 -11.59
N PHE A 38 -10.43 -5.72 -11.03
CA PHE A 38 -9.80 -4.53 -11.62
C PHE A 38 -8.63 -4.86 -12.56
N GLY A 39 -8.41 -6.14 -12.87
CA GLY A 39 -7.36 -6.57 -13.80
C GLY A 39 -5.96 -6.07 -13.40
N MET A 40 -5.62 -6.17 -12.10
CA MET A 40 -4.31 -5.75 -11.60
C MET A 40 -3.24 -6.81 -11.85
N LEU A 41 -3.65 -8.07 -12.06
CA LEU A 41 -2.74 -9.20 -12.17
C LEU A 41 -2.05 -9.20 -13.53
N GLU A 42 -0.74 -9.12 -13.50
CA GLU A 42 0.16 -9.26 -14.63
C GLU A 42 1.26 -10.25 -14.23
N PRO A 43 1.20 -11.50 -14.71
CA PRO A 43 2.16 -12.54 -14.30
C PRO A 43 3.62 -12.13 -14.58
N GLY A 44 4.50 -12.33 -13.60
CA GLY A 44 5.90 -11.94 -13.68
C GLY A 44 6.18 -10.46 -13.45
N ALA A 45 5.15 -9.65 -13.21
CA ALA A 45 5.32 -8.25 -12.85
C ALA A 45 5.97 -8.08 -11.47
N ARG A 46 6.62 -6.95 -11.25
CA ARG A 46 7.18 -6.55 -9.96
C ARG A 46 6.40 -5.37 -9.39
N TRP A 47 5.94 -5.48 -8.16
CA TRP A 47 5.13 -4.49 -7.48
C TRP A 47 5.88 -3.81 -6.35
N LEU A 48 5.85 -2.48 -6.32
CA LEU A 48 6.36 -1.65 -5.22
C LEU A 48 5.26 -1.47 -4.16
N VAL A 49 5.30 -2.25 -3.08
CA VAL A 49 4.32 -2.17 -1.98
C VAL A 49 4.75 -1.08 -1.00
N CYS A 50 4.02 0.02 -0.98
CA CYS A 50 4.36 1.18 -0.19
C CYS A 50 3.87 1.06 1.26
N LEU A 51 4.80 1.09 2.19
CA LEU A 51 4.54 0.98 3.62
C LEU A 51 4.71 2.32 4.32
N SER A 52 3.62 2.81 4.91
CA SER A 52 3.64 4.04 5.72
C SER A 52 3.96 3.79 7.20
N GLY A 53 4.01 2.52 7.62
CA GLY A 53 4.07 2.13 9.04
C GLY A 53 2.70 2.09 9.73
N GLY A 54 1.61 2.42 9.04
CA GLY A 54 0.24 2.32 9.55
C GLY A 54 -0.36 0.92 9.35
N LYS A 55 -1.41 0.60 10.12
CA LYS A 55 -2.10 -0.70 10.14
C LYS A 55 -2.50 -1.20 8.75
N ASP A 56 -2.98 -0.30 7.88
CA ASP A 56 -3.50 -0.66 6.56
C ASP A 56 -2.38 -1.08 5.62
N SER A 57 -1.22 -0.43 5.69
CA SER A 57 -0.04 -0.81 4.92
C SER A 57 0.53 -2.17 5.34
N TYR A 58 0.53 -2.48 6.64
CA TYR A 58 0.89 -3.83 7.13
C TYR A 58 -0.15 -4.87 6.72
N THR A 59 -1.43 -4.55 6.78
CA THR A 59 -2.52 -5.42 6.33
C THR A 59 -2.40 -5.74 4.84
N LEU A 60 -2.11 -4.73 4.02
CA LEU A 60 -1.84 -4.90 2.60
C LEU A 60 -0.68 -5.87 2.38
N LEU A 61 0.48 -5.62 3.00
CA LEU A 61 1.65 -6.48 2.84
C LEU A 61 1.34 -7.92 3.26
N ALA A 62 0.68 -8.11 4.41
CA ALA A 62 0.31 -9.43 4.91
C ALA A 62 -0.63 -10.18 3.94
N ALA A 63 -1.63 -9.49 3.39
CA ALA A 63 -2.56 -10.09 2.44
C ALA A 63 -1.86 -10.48 1.12
N LEU A 64 -1.00 -9.63 0.57
CA LEU A 64 -0.27 -9.90 -0.66
C LEU A 64 0.75 -11.02 -0.47
N THR A 65 1.50 -11.04 0.63
CA THR A 65 2.45 -12.10 0.96
C THR A 65 1.75 -13.45 1.11
N GLU A 66 0.59 -13.49 1.76
CA GLU A 66 -0.22 -14.71 1.87
C GLU A 66 -0.70 -15.20 0.50
N LEU A 67 -1.18 -14.29 -0.34
CA LEU A 67 -1.64 -14.64 -1.71
C LEU A 67 -0.47 -15.15 -2.56
N GLN A 68 0.70 -14.53 -2.46
CA GLN A 68 1.92 -14.97 -3.16
C GLN A 68 2.35 -16.36 -2.68
N TRP A 69 2.41 -16.57 -1.40
CA TRP A 69 2.78 -17.86 -0.80
C TRP A 69 1.83 -19.01 -1.20
N ARG A 70 0.56 -18.71 -1.38
CA ARG A 70 -0.44 -19.68 -1.88
C ARG A 70 -0.38 -19.88 -3.41
N GLY A 71 0.52 -19.23 -4.13
CA GLY A 71 0.60 -19.28 -5.58
C GLY A 71 -0.58 -18.59 -6.30
N LEU A 72 -1.32 -17.72 -5.60
CA LEU A 72 -2.48 -17.00 -6.13
C LEU A 72 -2.14 -15.59 -6.63
N LEU A 73 -0.91 -15.15 -6.39
CA LEU A 73 -0.38 -13.85 -6.81
C LEU A 73 1.03 -14.06 -7.42
N PRO A 74 1.14 -14.37 -8.72
CA PRO A 74 2.41 -14.64 -9.40
C PRO A 74 3.13 -13.35 -9.80
N VAL A 75 3.42 -12.47 -8.83
CA VAL A 75 4.17 -11.23 -8.98
C VAL A 75 5.31 -11.18 -7.97
N GLU A 76 6.36 -10.41 -8.26
CA GLU A 76 7.39 -10.11 -7.28
C GLU A 76 6.96 -8.93 -6.40
N ILE A 77 7.22 -9.02 -5.10
CA ILE A 77 6.92 -7.96 -4.13
C ILE A 77 8.22 -7.35 -3.66
N LEU A 78 8.33 -6.02 -3.82
CA LEU A 78 9.35 -5.19 -3.19
C LEU A 78 8.64 -4.23 -2.23
N ALA A 79 8.86 -4.37 -0.93
CA ALA A 79 8.35 -3.43 0.05
C ALA A 79 9.16 -2.13 0.01
N CYS A 80 8.49 -0.99 0.09
CA CYS A 80 9.15 0.31 0.10
C CYS A 80 8.61 1.18 1.22
N ASN A 81 9.50 1.74 2.02
CA ASN A 81 9.15 2.80 2.96
C ASN A 81 9.88 4.09 2.57
N LEU A 82 9.15 5.18 2.50
CA LEU A 82 9.67 6.52 2.34
C LEU A 82 9.69 7.22 3.70
N ASP A 83 10.87 7.33 4.28
CA ASP A 83 11.11 8.17 5.45
C ASP A 83 11.24 9.63 5.01
N GLN A 84 10.32 10.46 5.45
CA GLN A 84 10.20 11.87 5.05
C GLN A 84 10.93 12.83 6.01
N GLY A 85 11.68 12.30 6.99
CA GLY A 85 12.33 13.10 8.02
C GLY A 85 11.37 13.69 9.05
N GLN A 86 10.21 13.08 9.26
CA GLN A 86 9.25 13.55 10.27
C GLN A 86 9.82 13.39 11.69
N PRO A 87 9.66 14.38 12.57
CA PRO A 87 10.05 14.25 13.96
C PRO A 87 9.40 13.02 14.63
N ASN A 88 10.20 12.27 15.40
CA ASN A 88 9.75 11.08 16.13
C ASN A 88 9.28 9.90 15.25
N PHE A 89 9.60 9.87 13.96
CA PHE A 89 9.31 8.70 13.13
C PHE A 89 10.17 7.51 13.61
N PRO A 90 9.56 6.33 13.89
CA PRO A 90 10.28 5.15 14.38
C PRO A 90 11.04 4.42 13.27
N ALA A 91 12.11 5.02 12.76
CA ALA A 91 12.84 4.59 11.55
C ALA A 91 13.40 3.15 11.62
N THR A 92 13.53 2.56 12.82
CA THR A 92 14.12 1.22 13.00
C THR A 92 13.11 0.07 13.01
N ILE A 93 11.84 0.35 13.32
CA ILE A 93 10.82 -0.71 13.52
C ILE A 93 10.51 -1.41 12.21
N LEU A 94 10.20 -0.67 11.17
CA LEU A 94 9.79 -1.24 9.87
C LEU A 94 10.93 -1.99 9.17
N PRO A 95 12.16 -1.46 9.07
CA PRO A 95 13.28 -2.21 8.47
C PRO A 95 13.57 -3.51 9.21
N LYS A 96 13.53 -3.50 10.56
CA LYS A 96 13.71 -4.69 11.36
C LYS A 96 12.63 -5.73 11.05
N PHE A 97 11.37 -5.33 11.06
CA PHE A 97 10.23 -6.20 10.72
C PHE A 97 10.40 -6.84 9.34
N LEU A 98 10.71 -6.05 8.31
CA LEU A 98 10.87 -6.55 6.94
C LEU A 98 12.04 -7.53 6.80
N LYS A 99 13.14 -7.27 7.53
CA LYS A 99 14.30 -8.15 7.58
C LYS A 99 13.94 -9.47 8.27
N ASP A 100 13.29 -9.41 9.45
CA ASP A 100 12.89 -10.59 10.22
C ASP A 100 11.91 -11.48 9.42
N MET A 101 11.08 -10.86 8.59
CA MET A 101 10.14 -11.56 7.71
C MET A 101 10.72 -11.95 6.33
N SER A 102 12.01 -11.68 6.10
CA SER A 102 12.69 -11.94 4.81
C SER A 102 11.97 -11.34 3.60
N VAL A 103 11.30 -10.20 3.79
CA VAL A 103 10.63 -9.47 2.70
C VAL A 103 11.66 -8.59 1.99
N PRO A 104 11.85 -8.71 0.66
CA PRO A 104 12.67 -7.78 -0.11
C PRO A 104 12.17 -6.35 0.09
N HIS A 105 13.08 -5.43 0.44
CA HIS A 105 12.66 -4.08 0.77
C HIS A 105 13.69 -3.01 0.44
N ARG A 106 13.19 -1.79 0.22
CA ARG A 106 13.97 -0.57 0.07
C ARG A 106 13.45 0.48 1.06
N ILE A 107 14.36 1.05 1.84
CA ILE A 107 14.09 2.21 2.68
C ILE A 107 14.70 3.42 1.99
N GLU A 108 13.85 4.36 1.61
CA GLU A 108 14.27 5.62 1.00
C GLU A 108 14.16 6.74 2.03
N TYR A 109 15.23 7.44 2.27
CA TYR A 109 15.22 8.64 3.09
C TYR A 109 15.22 9.87 2.19
N GLN A 110 14.22 10.73 2.36
CA GLN A 110 14.21 12.03 1.69
C GLN A 110 13.48 13.05 2.55
N ASP A 111 14.20 14.06 3.03
CA ASP A 111 13.64 15.12 3.88
C ASP A 111 12.68 16.01 3.07
N THR A 112 11.45 15.49 2.90
CA THR A 112 10.34 16.25 2.31
C THR A 112 9.62 17.07 3.36
N TYR A 113 9.79 16.74 4.64
CA TYR A 113 9.14 17.46 5.74
C TYR A 113 9.65 18.90 5.83
N SER A 114 10.97 19.11 5.85
CA SER A 114 11.55 20.45 5.85
C SER A 114 11.13 21.27 4.62
N ILE A 115 11.13 20.66 3.43
CA ILE A 115 10.69 21.34 2.20
C ILE A 115 9.24 21.83 2.30
N VAL A 116 8.38 21.03 2.90
CA VAL A 116 6.95 21.35 3.02
C VAL A 116 6.74 22.42 4.10
N THR A 117 7.44 22.33 5.23
CA THR A 117 7.33 23.32 6.32
C THR A 117 7.86 24.69 5.92
N ASP A 118 8.90 24.74 5.09
CA ASP A 118 9.46 26.00 4.61
C ASP A 118 8.62 26.70 3.53
N LYS A 119 7.98 25.90 2.64
CA LYS A 119 7.25 26.44 1.50
C LYS A 119 5.79 26.75 1.76
N VAL A 120 5.20 26.18 2.82
CA VAL A 120 3.77 26.37 3.12
C VAL A 120 3.61 27.38 4.26
N PRO A 121 2.93 28.51 4.06
CA PRO A 121 2.68 29.50 5.10
C PRO A 121 1.94 28.91 6.30
N LYS A 122 2.27 29.37 7.52
CA LYS A 122 1.56 28.95 8.74
C LYS A 122 0.06 29.17 8.59
N GLY A 123 -0.73 28.11 8.89
CA GLY A 123 -2.18 28.13 8.79
C GLY A 123 -2.77 27.56 7.48
N ARG A 124 -1.95 27.14 6.52
CA ARG A 124 -2.42 26.38 5.36
C ARG A 124 -2.12 24.89 5.48
N THR A 125 -2.95 24.05 4.82
CA THR A 125 -2.79 22.60 4.83
C THR A 125 -1.60 22.16 3.99
N TYR A 126 -0.71 21.37 4.60
CA TYR A 126 0.50 20.83 3.97
C TYR A 126 0.24 19.63 3.04
N CYS A 127 -0.97 19.06 3.10
CA CYS A 127 -1.27 17.74 2.54
C CYS A 127 -1.07 17.63 1.03
N SER A 128 -1.44 18.64 0.26
CA SER A 128 -1.37 18.57 -1.21
C SER A 128 0.05 18.57 -1.75
N LEU A 129 0.94 19.40 -1.19
CA LEU A 129 2.35 19.45 -1.59
C LEU A 129 3.08 18.19 -1.14
N CYS A 130 2.86 17.76 0.10
CA CYS A 130 3.45 16.55 0.66
C CYS A 130 3.06 15.31 -0.16
N SER A 131 1.77 15.15 -0.49
CA SER A 131 1.30 14.01 -1.28
C SER A 131 1.86 14.00 -2.71
N ARG A 132 2.05 15.18 -3.33
CA ARG A 132 2.64 15.31 -4.66
C ARG A 132 4.13 14.93 -4.65
N LEU A 133 4.91 15.45 -3.70
CA LEU A 133 6.32 15.12 -3.55
C LEU A 133 6.51 13.61 -3.30
N ARG A 134 5.74 13.05 -2.35
CA ARG A 134 5.77 11.62 -2.04
C ARG A 134 5.47 10.77 -3.28
N ARG A 135 4.45 11.13 -4.06
CA ARG A 135 4.08 10.42 -5.28
C ARG A 135 5.20 10.44 -6.31
N GLY A 136 5.82 11.60 -6.56
CA GLY A 136 6.95 11.71 -7.48
C GLY A 136 8.14 10.84 -7.08
N ILE A 137 8.45 10.79 -5.78
CA ILE A 137 9.53 9.93 -5.25
C ILE A 137 9.20 8.45 -5.47
N LEU A 138 7.97 8.03 -5.15
CA LEU A 138 7.56 6.63 -5.32
C LEU A 138 7.58 6.20 -6.79
N TYR A 139 7.18 7.06 -7.74
CA TYR A 139 7.31 6.77 -9.17
C TYR A 139 8.77 6.63 -9.61
N ARG A 140 9.67 7.50 -9.12
CA ARG A 140 11.10 7.38 -9.37
C ARG A 140 11.63 6.04 -8.88
N ILE A 141 11.32 5.66 -7.64
CA ILE A 141 11.74 4.38 -7.06
C ILE A 141 11.18 3.20 -7.86
N ALA A 142 9.91 3.26 -8.26
CA ALA A 142 9.30 2.20 -9.07
C ALA A 142 10.06 1.97 -10.38
N ARG A 143 10.46 3.05 -11.07
CA ARG A 143 11.26 2.97 -12.30
C ARG A 143 12.65 2.40 -12.03
N GLU A 144 13.34 2.89 -11.01
CA GLU A 144 14.69 2.43 -10.61
C GLU A 144 14.71 0.93 -10.30
N GLU A 145 13.65 0.42 -9.68
CA GLU A 145 13.53 -0.97 -9.27
C GLU A 145 12.84 -1.87 -10.32
N GLY A 146 12.48 -1.32 -11.49
CA GLY A 146 11.78 -2.06 -12.54
C GLY A 146 10.38 -2.53 -12.12
N CYS A 147 9.69 -1.80 -11.24
CA CYS A 147 8.35 -2.13 -10.81
C CYS A 147 7.31 -1.57 -11.78
N SER A 148 6.37 -2.40 -12.22
CA SER A 148 5.28 -2.00 -13.10
C SER A 148 4.16 -1.25 -12.37
N ALA A 149 4.07 -1.41 -11.04
CA ALA A 149 3.04 -0.80 -10.23
C ALA A 149 3.54 -0.38 -8.84
N ILE A 150 2.95 0.70 -8.35
CA ILE A 150 2.96 1.14 -6.95
C ILE A 150 1.69 0.62 -6.29
N VAL A 151 1.81 -0.05 -5.15
CA VAL A 151 0.67 -0.64 -4.45
C VAL A 151 0.47 0.02 -3.10
N LEU A 152 -0.73 0.56 -2.88
CA LEU A 152 -1.09 1.39 -1.75
C LEU A 152 -2.17 0.74 -0.88
N GLY A 153 -2.06 0.92 0.44
CA GLY A 153 -2.97 0.36 1.43
C GLY A 153 -4.30 1.11 1.61
N HIS A 154 -4.76 1.86 0.61
CA HIS A 154 -6.07 2.49 0.67
C HIS A 154 -7.17 1.44 0.57
N HIS A 155 -8.16 1.53 1.45
CA HIS A 155 -9.28 0.60 1.56
C HIS A 155 -10.60 1.25 1.15
N ARG A 156 -11.69 0.50 1.28
CA ARG A 156 -13.03 0.94 0.84
C ARG A 156 -13.46 2.27 1.45
N GLU A 157 -13.21 2.45 2.75
CA GLU A 157 -13.59 3.68 3.45
C GLU A 157 -12.83 4.91 2.92
N ASP A 158 -11.53 4.79 2.60
CA ASP A 158 -10.75 5.89 1.99
C ASP A 158 -11.32 6.30 0.64
N ILE A 159 -11.77 5.31 -0.16
CA ILE A 159 -12.39 5.55 -1.47
C ILE A 159 -13.71 6.29 -1.29
N LEU A 160 -14.54 5.86 -0.33
CA LEU A 160 -15.82 6.49 0.00
C LEU A 160 -15.63 7.90 0.56
N GLU A 161 -14.72 8.09 1.50
CA GLU A 161 -14.39 9.41 2.04
C GLU A 161 -13.91 10.37 0.95
N THR A 162 -13.05 9.90 0.05
CA THR A 162 -12.60 10.70 -1.10
C THR A 162 -13.76 11.08 -2.01
N PHE A 163 -14.69 10.16 -2.26
CA PHE A 163 -15.89 10.45 -3.04
C PHE A 163 -16.76 11.52 -2.37
N MET A 164 -17.02 11.38 -1.07
CA MET A 164 -17.83 12.33 -0.30
C MET A 164 -17.16 13.73 -0.24
N LEU A 165 -15.84 13.78 -0.03
CA LEU A 165 -15.09 15.05 -0.05
C LEU A 165 -15.17 15.73 -1.42
N ASN A 166 -15.04 14.99 -2.51
CA ASN A 166 -15.19 15.53 -3.86
C ASN A 166 -16.61 16.00 -4.14
N LEU A 167 -17.62 15.27 -3.68
CA LEU A 167 -19.03 15.63 -3.83
C LEU A 167 -19.37 16.92 -3.09
N PHE A 168 -18.99 17.01 -1.81
CA PHE A 168 -19.41 18.14 -0.95
C PHE A 168 -18.53 19.38 -1.09
N HIS A 169 -17.24 19.23 -1.38
CA HIS A 169 -16.29 20.34 -1.40
C HIS A 169 -15.66 20.59 -2.79
N GLY A 170 -15.65 19.59 -3.66
CA GLY A 170 -15.04 19.69 -4.98
C GLY A 170 -16.03 19.83 -6.14
N SER A 171 -17.33 19.74 -5.88
CA SER A 171 -18.38 19.69 -6.92
C SER A 171 -18.09 18.67 -8.02
N ARG A 172 -17.51 17.52 -7.65
CA ARG A 172 -17.07 16.48 -8.57
C ARG A 172 -17.62 15.12 -8.14
N LEU A 173 -18.15 14.36 -9.09
CA LEU A 173 -18.48 12.94 -8.93
C LEU A 173 -17.22 12.10 -9.24
N ALA A 174 -16.25 12.10 -8.32
CA ALA A 174 -14.99 11.39 -8.49
C ALA A 174 -14.58 10.70 -7.20
N ALA A 175 -14.17 9.43 -7.33
CA ALA A 175 -13.60 8.64 -6.26
C ALA A 175 -12.13 8.31 -6.58
N MET A 176 -11.47 7.66 -5.63
CA MET A 176 -10.12 7.14 -5.81
C MET A 176 -10.22 5.80 -6.58
N PRO A 177 -9.73 5.70 -7.83
CA PRO A 177 -9.85 4.47 -8.60
C PRO A 177 -8.97 3.35 -8.01
N PRO A 178 -9.45 2.10 -7.97
CA PRO A 178 -8.66 0.95 -7.52
C PRO A 178 -7.42 0.67 -8.38
N LYS A 179 -7.51 0.94 -9.68
CA LYS A 179 -6.41 0.86 -10.65
C LYS A 179 -6.33 2.17 -11.43
N LEU A 180 -5.15 2.75 -11.51
CA LEU A 180 -4.88 4.00 -12.22
C LEU A 180 -3.52 3.90 -12.89
N LEU A 181 -3.41 4.28 -14.15
CA LEU A 181 -2.12 4.51 -14.81
C LEU A 181 -1.68 5.95 -14.52
N ASN A 182 -0.40 6.17 -14.25
CA ASN A 182 0.13 7.51 -14.04
C ASN A 182 0.07 8.36 -15.32
N ASP A 183 0.31 9.66 -15.19
CA ASP A 183 0.22 10.60 -16.31
C ASP A 183 1.29 10.33 -17.39
N GLU A 184 2.44 9.76 -17.01
CA GLU A 184 3.51 9.36 -17.92
C GLU A 184 3.21 8.04 -18.67
N GLY A 185 2.21 7.29 -18.23
CA GLY A 185 1.76 6.05 -18.90
C GLY A 185 2.67 4.83 -18.69
N ASP A 186 3.51 4.83 -17.67
CA ASP A 186 4.53 3.80 -17.45
C ASP A 186 4.42 3.04 -16.13
N VAL A 187 3.72 3.58 -15.11
CA VAL A 187 3.57 2.95 -13.79
C VAL A 187 2.12 2.97 -13.35
N PHE A 188 1.59 1.81 -12.99
CA PHE A 188 0.27 1.72 -12.39
C PHE A 188 0.27 2.08 -10.90
N VAL A 189 -0.87 2.52 -10.41
CA VAL A 189 -1.19 2.64 -8.98
C VAL A 189 -2.32 1.68 -8.66
N TYR A 190 -2.08 0.71 -7.79
CA TYR A 190 -3.05 -0.29 -7.38
C TYR A 190 -3.48 -0.09 -5.92
N ARG A 191 -4.75 -0.37 -5.64
CA ARG A 191 -5.35 -0.34 -4.31
C ARG A 191 -6.11 -1.66 -4.06
N PRO A 192 -5.38 -2.75 -3.77
CA PRO A 192 -5.99 -4.08 -3.65
C PRO A 192 -6.98 -4.22 -2.49
N LEU A 193 -6.92 -3.31 -1.49
CA LEU A 193 -7.85 -3.30 -0.36
C LEU A 193 -9.19 -2.57 -0.67
N ALA A 194 -9.47 -2.26 -1.94
CA ALA A 194 -10.66 -1.50 -2.35
C ALA A 194 -12.00 -2.13 -1.92
N TYR A 195 -12.05 -3.42 -1.64
CA TYR A 195 -13.24 -4.13 -1.15
C TYR A 195 -13.20 -4.44 0.35
N VAL A 196 -12.07 -4.20 1.00
CA VAL A 196 -11.85 -4.47 2.42
C VAL A 196 -12.40 -3.37 3.31
#